data_aa90b5a76cc07e47607bfb1d1cf010f6
#
_entry.id   aa90b5a76cc07e47607bfb1d1cf010f6
#
_cell.length_a   1.000
_cell.length_b   1.000
_cell.length_c   1.000
_cell.angle_alpha   90.00
_cell.angle_beta   90.00
_cell.angle_gamma   90.00
#
_symmetry.space_group_name_H-M   'P 1'
#
loop_
_entity.id
_entity.type
_entity.pdbx_description
1 polymer ?
#
loop_
_entity_poly.entity_id
_entity_poly.type
_entity_poly.pdbx_seq_one_letter_code
_entity_poly.pdbx_strand_id
1 'polypeptide(L)'
;MASTRFKQYSVLGSNTIAFTVCFMVWTMFGEVGVPIADELGLSETQFGLLTAIPILVGSLVRLPLGAWTDKFGGRPVFFILMLITVPAVWLVQFATEYWQLLVLAAFVGLAGGSFSVGVAYTAKWFDRGWQGTAMGIFGAGNSGAAVTKYIAPTVIVVVSWQAVANIYAAILLITALLFWFFTYSDPSHKSQSTPTLREQIHVLKDPKVWKYSQYYSVVFGGYVGVSLYLTRYYMMEYDIGIQMAALIATIFVLPGGVLRAIGGWLSDKFGAHAVTWTCMWASLICFFFMSYPHTEYAITTRDGGTIEFSFGLPMWLFTVLIFVVGVAWGFGKASVFKYLSDEYHKNLGLVSGMVGLAGGLGGFLLPPMFGFLVDFTGVTTTVWMLCFGFTLVSIIWMWWTERREPVITRDPYHQASVVQQSRTTEAGQQ
;
A
#
# COMPACT_ATOMS: atom_id res chain seq x y z
N MET A 1 13.74 12.79 34.86
CA MET A 1 13.11 11.73 34.02
C MET A 1 12.12 12.37 33.05
N ALA A 2 12.14 12.02 31.76
CA ALA A 2 11.19 12.56 30.81
C ALA A 2 9.77 12.16 31.17
N SER A 3 8.80 13.10 31.04
CA SER A 3 7.38 12.81 31.34
C SER A 3 6.84 11.70 30.44
N THR A 4 5.85 10.96 30.89
CA THR A 4 5.24 9.88 30.10
C THR A 4 4.72 10.39 28.76
N ARG A 5 4.13 11.58 28.72
CA ARG A 5 3.67 12.23 27.47
C ARG A 5 4.83 12.50 26.50
N PHE A 6 5.96 12.99 26.99
CA PHE A 6 7.13 13.20 26.12
C PHE A 6 7.60 11.90 25.48
N LYS A 7 7.66 10.80 26.26
CA LYS A 7 8.03 9.48 25.73
C LYS A 7 7.04 8.97 24.68
N GLN A 8 5.73 9.15 24.89
CA GLN A 8 4.68 8.78 23.94
C GLN A 8 4.86 9.48 22.59
N TYR A 9 5.03 10.81 22.61
CA TYR A 9 5.21 11.58 21.36
C TYR A 9 6.58 11.33 20.70
N SER A 10 7.63 11.15 21.49
CA SER A 10 8.96 10.78 20.99
C SER A 10 8.93 9.42 20.28
N VAL A 11 8.25 8.42 20.87
CA VAL A 11 8.08 7.10 20.24
C VAL A 11 7.24 7.20 18.99
N LEU A 12 6.11 7.91 19.01
CA LEU A 12 5.25 8.07 17.84
C LEU A 12 5.99 8.75 16.68
N GLY A 13 6.66 9.88 16.95
CA GLY A 13 7.42 10.61 15.93
C GLY A 13 8.56 9.77 15.34
N SER A 14 9.39 9.16 16.20
CA SER A 14 10.50 8.30 15.75
C SER A 14 10.01 7.07 14.98
N ASN A 15 8.91 6.47 15.43
CA ASN A 15 8.30 5.30 14.79
C ASN A 15 7.73 5.66 13.40
N THR A 16 7.10 6.83 13.28
CA THR A 16 6.60 7.34 11.99
C THR A 16 7.73 7.64 11.02
N ILE A 17 8.81 8.30 11.48
CA ILE A 17 9.99 8.59 10.65
C ILE A 17 10.66 7.28 10.20
N ALA A 18 10.88 6.33 11.12
CA ALA A 18 11.47 5.05 10.81
C ALA A 18 10.64 4.27 9.79
N PHE A 19 9.31 4.27 9.94
CA PHE A 19 8.41 3.66 8.97
C PHE A 19 8.46 4.38 7.62
N THR A 20 8.50 5.71 7.58
CA THR A 20 8.63 6.48 6.34
C THR A 20 9.92 6.10 5.59
N VAL A 21 11.06 6.03 6.29
CA VAL A 21 12.33 5.63 5.69
C VAL A 21 12.33 4.18 5.24
N CYS A 22 11.78 3.27 6.05
CA CYS A 22 11.63 1.87 5.62
C CYS A 22 10.74 1.73 4.39
N PHE A 23 9.65 2.51 4.31
CA PHE A 23 8.75 2.49 3.15
C PHE A 23 9.41 3.08 1.90
N MET A 24 10.23 4.13 2.07
CA MET A 24 11.07 4.70 1.03
C MET A 24 12.04 3.64 0.46
N VAL A 25 12.76 2.93 1.32
CA VAL A 25 13.67 1.84 0.95
C VAL A 25 12.91 0.68 0.29
N TRP A 26 11.77 0.30 0.83
CA TRP A 26 10.96 -0.82 0.34
C TRP A 26 10.47 -0.63 -1.09
N THR A 27 10.22 0.62 -1.50
CA THR A 27 9.70 0.96 -2.83
C THR A 27 10.79 1.46 -3.79
N MET A 28 12.06 1.47 -3.39
CA MET A 28 13.15 2.08 -4.17
C MET A 28 13.32 1.48 -5.57
N PHE A 29 13.05 0.18 -5.75
CA PHE A 29 13.21 -0.49 -7.04
C PHE A 29 12.21 -0.01 -8.11
N GLY A 30 11.12 0.66 -7.71
CA GLY A 30 10.25 1.34 -8.67
C GLY A 30 10.95 2.47 -9.44
N GLU A 31 11.97 3.07 -8.87
CA GLU A 31 12.74 4.16 -9.48
C GLU A 31 14.15 3.69 -9.92
N VAL A 32 14.90 3.05 -9.03
CA VAL A 32 16.24 2.54 -9.31
C VAL A 32 16.20 1.40 -10.35
N GLY A 33 15.13 0.63 -10.36
CA GLY A 33 14.93 -0.45 -11.33
C GLY A 33 14.82 0.05 -12.78
N VAL A 34 14.44 1.32 -13.01
CA VAL A 34 14.30 1.88 -14.37
C VAL A 34 15.65 1.92 -15.09
N PRO A 35 16.68 2.64 -14.61
CA PRO A 35 17.99 2.63 -15.25
C PRO A 35 18.65 1.25 -15.25
N ILE A 36 18.41 0.43 -14.23
CA ILE A 36 18.91 -0.96 -14.20
C ILE A 36 18.31 -1.78 -15.34
N ALA A 37 17.00 -1.64 -15.59
CA ALA A 37 16.34 -2.33 -16.69
C ALA A 37 16.91 -1.93 -18.05
N ASP A 38 17.20 -0.65 -18.24
CA ASP A 38 17.79 -0.13 -19.46
C ASP A 38 19.26 -0.60 -19.63
N GLU A 39 20.07 -0.62 -18.55
CA GLU A 39 21.46 -1.08 -18.57
C GLU A 39 21.60 -2.59 -18.82
N LEU A 40 20.73 -3.41 -18.23
CA LEU A 40 20.78 -4.87 -18.34
C LEU A 40 19.89 -5.43 -19.47
N GLY A 41 19.16 -4.58 -20.20
CA GLY A 41 18.24 -5.00 -21.24
C GLY A 41 17.11 -5.89 -20.72
N LEU A 42 16.56 -5.58 -19.53
CA LEU A 42 15.49 -6.36 -18.93
C LEU A 42 14.17 -6.17 -19.67
N SER A 43 13.40 -7.25 -19.80
CA SER A 43 12.02 -7.16 -20.27
C SER A 43 11.13 -6.47 -19.21
N GLU A 44 9.95 -5.99 -19.62
CA GLU A 44 8.99 -5.37 -18.69
C GLU A 44 8.53 -6.35 -17.62
N THR A 45 8.43 -7.63 -17.95
CA THR A 45 8.16 -8.72 -16.95
C THR A 45 9.27 -8.81 -15.91
N GLN A 46 10.54 -8.77 -16.34
CA GLN A 46 11.69 -8.83 -15.45
C GLN A 46 11.77 -7.58 -14.56
N PHE A 47 11.52 -6.40 -15.11
CA PHE A 47 11.39 -5.17 -14.33
C PHE A 47 10.26 -5.28 -13.30
N GLY A 48 9.09 -5.75 -13.73
CA GLY A 48 7.94 -5.97 -12.85
C GLY A 48 8.26 -6.93 -11.71
N LEU A 49 8.98 -8.02 -11.98
CA LEU A 49 9.39 -9.00 -10.95
C LEU A 49 10.42 -8.39 -9.97
N LEU A 50 11.39 -7.63 -10.48
CA LEU A 50 12.39 -6.96 -9.64
C LEU A 50 11.74 -6.00 -8.63
N THR A 51 10.77 -5.21 -9.08
CA THR A 51 10.03 -4.27 -8.23
C THR A 51 9.08 -4.95 -7.26
N ALA A 52 8.58 -6.13 -7.60
CA ALA A 52 7.59 -6.89 -6.82
C ALA A 52 8.21 -7.74 -5.72
N ILE A 53 9.40 -8.29 -5.89
CA ILE A 53 10.07 -9.16 -4.90
C ILE A 53 10.14 -8.51 -3.50
N PRO A 54 10.53 -7.24 -3.33
CA PRO A 54 10.49 -6.59 -2.03
C PRO A 54 9.10 -6.61 -1.39
N ILE A 55 8.05 -6.46 -2.22
CA ILE A 55 6.67 -6.45 -1.74
C ILE A 55 6.26 -7.82 -1.20
N LEU A 56 6.62 -8.88 -1.90
CA LEU A 56 6.39 -10.25 -1.47
C LEU A 56 7.03 -10.51 -0.10
N VAL A 57 8.34 -10.31 -0.01
CA VAL A 57 9.09 -10.57 1.23
C VAL A 57 8.57 -9.70 2.36
N GLY A 58 8.38 -8.39 2.11
CA GLY A 58 7.85 -7.46 3.10
C GLY A 58 6.48 -7.86 3.62
N SER A 59 5.64 -8.48 2.79
CA SER A 59 4.33 -8.98 3.18
C SER A 59 4.40 -10.23 4.03
N LEU A 60 5.25 -11.20 3.64
CA LEU A 60 5.41 -12.47 4.35
C LEU A 60 6.03 -12.29 5.74
N VAL A 61 7.05 -11.41 5.86
CA VAL A 61 7.75 -11.19 7.14
C VAL A 61 6.92 -10.43 8.17
N ARG A 62 5.79 -9.83 7.80
CA ARG A 62 4.87 -9.17 8.75
C ARG A 62 4.38 -10.11 9.84
N LEU A 63 4.13 -11.36 9.50
CA LEU A 63 3.63 -12.36 10.46
C LEU A 63 4.66 -12.66 11.56
N PRO A 64 5.89 -13.13 11.24
CA PRO A 64 6.89 -13.39 12.28
C PRO A 64 7.33 -12.12 13.01
N LEU A 65 7.46 -10.98 12.31
CA LEU A 65 7.86 -9.73 12.96
C LEU A 65 6.81 -9.19 13.93
N GLY A 66 5.51 -9.36 13.64
CA GLY A 66 4.44 -9.07 14.58
C GLY A 66 4.57 -9.90 15.86
N ALA A 67 4.76 -11.22 15.72
CA ALA A 67 4.97 -12.13 16.82
C ALA A 67 6.24 -11.78 17.65
N TRP A 68 7.34 -11.45 16.98
CA TRP A 68 8.58 -11.02 17.67
C TRP A 68 8.41 -9.68 18.38
N THR A 69 7.63 -8.77 17.82
CA THR A 69 7.32 -7.48 18.47
C THR A 69 6.55 -7.67 19.77
N ASP A 70 5.63 -8.62 19.79
CA ASP A 70 4.89 -8.95 21.03
C ASP A 70 5.77 -9.65 22.06
N LYS A 71 6.71 -10.49 21.63
CA LYS A 71 7.61 -11.26 22.50
C LYS A 71 8.78 -10.44 23.03
N PHE A 72 9.43 -9.64 22.17
CA PHE A 72 10.69 -8.96 22.48
C PHE A 72 10.53 -7.43 22.65
N GLY A 73 9.35 -6.88 22.32
CA GLY A 73 9.08 -5.45 22.31
C GLY A 73 9.38 -4.79 20.96
N GLY A 74 8.67 -3.69 20.67
CA GLY A 74 8.76 -3.02 19.37
C GLY A 74 10.11 -2.34 19.11
N ARG A 75 10.72 -1.75 20.16
CA ARG A 75 11.98 -1.03 20.04
C ARG A 75 13.13 -1.89 19.49
N PRO A 76 13.51 -3.03 20.11
CA PRO A 76 14.60 -3.84 19.61
C PRO A 76 14.29 -4.50 18.27
N VAL A 77 13.06 -4.94 18.03
CA VAL A 77 12.68 -5.60 16.77
C VAL A 77 12.78 -4.63 15.61
N PHE A 78 12.27 -3.40 15.77
CA PHE A 78 12.34 -2.40 14.71
C PHE A 78 13.79 -1.98 14.41
N PHE A 79 14.58 -1.76 15.46
CA PHE A 79 15.99 -1.40 15.34
C PHE A 79 16.79 -2.48 14.58
N ILE A 80 16.64 -3.75 14.98
CA ILE A 80 17.33 -4.89 14.33
C ILE A 80 16.86 -5.03 12.88
N LEU A 81 15.57 -4.88 12.61
CA LEU A 81 15.02 -4.92 11.25
C LEU A 81 15.70 -3.89 10.33
N MET A 82 15.82 -2.64 10.77
CA MET A 82 16.52 -1.61 10.01
C MET A 82 17.99 -1.97 9.81
N LEU A 83 18.69 -2.40 10.86
CA LEU A 83 20.12 -2.73 10.78
C LEU A 83 20.41 -3.90 9.83
N ILE A 84 19.58 -4.95 9.82
CA ILE A 84 19.74 -6.08 8.90
C ILE A 84 19.46 -5.64 7.44
N THR A 85 18.59 -4.68 7.23
CA THR A 85 18.27 -4.18 5.89
C THR A 85 19.37 -3.29 5.30
N VAL A 86 20.13 -2.55 6.12
CA VAL A 86 21.20 -1.64 5.66
C VAL A 86 22.20 -2.30 4.71
N PRO A 87 22.83 -3.44 5.05
CA PRO A 87 23.78 -4.09 4.16
C PRO A 87 23.16 -4.48 2.80
N ALA A 88 21.92 -4.95 2.81
CA ALA A 88 21.23 -5.33 1.58
C ALA A 88 21.04 -4.13 0.64
N VAL A 89 20.59 -3.00 1.19
CA VAL A 89 20.43 -1.74 0.43
C VAL A 89 21.78 -1.27 -0.12
N TRP A 90 22.82 -1.29 0.70
CA TRP A 90 24.15 -0.86 0.30
C TRP A 90 24.77 -1.74 -0.79
N LEU A 91 24.56 -3.06 -0.73
CA LEU A 91 25.09 -4.02 -1.68
C LEU A 91 24.44 -3.92 -3.07
N VAL A 92 23.24 -3.32 -3.20
CA VAL A 92 22.57 -3.15 -4.50
C VAL A 92 23.47 -2.46 -5.53
N GLN A 93 24.29 -1.50 -5.10
CA GLN A 93 25.20 -0.77 -6.01
C GLN A 93 26.24 -1.64 -6.72
N PHE A 94 26.56 -2.82 -6.17
CA PHE A 94 27.56 -3.75 -6.72
C PHE A 94 26.95 -4.85 -7.57
N ALA A 95 25.63 -4.92 -7.68
CA ALA A 95 24.97 -5.95 -8.45
C ALA A 95 25.13 -5.67 -9.96
N THR A 96 25.65 -6.65 -10.67
CA THR A 96 25.90 -6.61 -12.11
C THR A 96 25.00 -7.57 -12.90
N GLU A 97 24.36 -8.52 -12.18
CA GLU A 97 23.56 -9.57 -12.76
C GLU A 97 22.12 -9.50 -12.21
N TYR A 98 21.15 -9.83 -13.05
CA TYR A 98 19.73 -9.79 -12.67
C TYR A 98 19.39 -10.63 -11.43
N TRP A 99 19.95 -11.85 -11.33
CA TRP A 99 19.70 -12.73 -10.17
C TRP A 99 20.23 -12.14 -8.85
N GLN A 100 21.36 -11.42 -8.88
CA GLN A 100 21.91 -10.73 -7.69
C GLN A 100 20.93 -9.65 -7.21
N LEU A 101 20.35 -8.90 -8.15
CA LEU A 101 19.34 -7.88 -7.85
C LEU A 101 18.09 -8.50 -7.22
N LEU A 102 17.62 -9.66 -7.71
CA LEU A 102 16.46 -10.34 -7.13
C LEU A 102 16.73 -10.78 -5.69
N VAL A 103 17.91 -11.33 -5.41
CA VAL A 103 18.31 -11.74 -4.06
C VAL A 103 18.39 -10.52 -3.14
N LEU A 104 19.05 -9.44 -3.56
CA LEU A 104 19.16 -8.22 -2.78
C LEU A 104 17.79 -7.56 -2.59
N ALA A 105 16.94 -7.54 -3.62
CA ALA A 105 15.57 -7.06 -3.53
C ALA A 105 14.74 -7.82 -2.48
N ALA A 106 14.95 -9.14 -2.35
CA ALA A 106 14.32 -9.93 -1.30
C ALA A 106 14.75 -9.47 0.12
N PHE A 107 16.03 -9.21 0.34
CA PHE A 107 16.52 -8.68 1.62
C PHE A 107 16.09 -7.24 1.88
N VAL A 108 16.11 -6.37 0.87
CA VAL A 108 15.54 -5.01 0.94
C VAL A 108 14.04 -5.07 1.31
N GLY A 109 13.35 -6.11 0.84
CA GLY A 109 11.96 -6.39 1.16
C GLY A 109 11.66 -6.50 2.66
N LEU A 110 12.64 -6.86 3.50
CA LEU A 110 12.47 -6.91 4.96
C LEU A 110 11.95 -5.59 5.53
N ALA A 111 12.34 -4.45 4.91
CA ALA A 111 11.86 -3.13 5.30
C ALA A 111 10.32 -3.02 5.31
N GLY A 112 9.62 -3.77 4.45
CA GLY A 112 8.15 -3.80 4.41
C GLY A 112 7.49 -4.41 5.65
N GLY A 113 8.25 -5.17 6.45
CA GLY A 113 7.82 -5.68 7.74
C GLY A 113 7.70 -4.61 8.84
N SER A 114 8.32 -3.44 8.63
CA SER A 114 8.28 -2.31 9.55
C SER A 114 6.86 -1.85 9.90
N PHE A 115 5.90 -2.04 8.99
CA PHE A 115 4.50 -1.71 9.24
C PHE A 115 3.93 -2.50 10.43
N SER A 116 4.09 -3.81 10.46
CA SER A 116 3.55 -4.64 11.55
C SER A 116 4.23 -4.36 12.89
N VAL A 117 5.55 -4.16 12.87
CA VAL A 117 6.32 -3.79 14.07
C VAL A 117 5.88 -2.44 14.60
N GLY A 118 5.79 -1.44 13.72
CA GLY A 118 5.45 -0.09 14.12
C GLY A 118 4.01 0.07 14.60
N VAL A 119 3.04 -0.62 13.96
CA VAL A 119 1.64 -0.68 14.42
C VAL A 119 1.58 -1.25 15.84
N ALA A 120 2.17 -2.43 16.07
CA ALA A 120 2.15 -3.08 17.36
C ALA A 120 2.87 -2.25 18.45
N TYR A 121 3.99 -1.63 18.10
CA TYR A 121 4.74 -0.79 19.00
C TYR A 121 3.99 0.49 19.38
N THR A 122 3.42 1.19 18.38
CA THR A 122 2.61 2.40 18.61
C THR A 122 1.39 2.10 19.48
N ALA A 123 0.68 0.99 19.21
CA ALA A 123 -0.52 0.61 19.95
C ALA A 123 -0.30 0.48 21.46
N LYS A 124 0.88 0.02 21.89
CA LYS A 124 1.22 -0.17 23.31
C LYS A 124 1.49 1.13 24.08
N TRP A 125 1.70 2.24 23.37
CA TRP A 125 2.00 3.54 23.97
C TRP A 125 0.79 4.45 24.12
N PHE A 126 -0.34 4.13 23.47
CA PHE A 126 -1.53 4.99 23.49
C PHE A 126 -2.78 4.23 23.96
N ASP A 127 -3.56 4.89 24.80
CA ASP A 127 -4.83 4.39 25.28
C ASP A 127 -5.85 4.30 24.14
N ARG A 128 -6.89 3.46 24.30
CA ARG A 128 -7.91 3.19 23.27
C ARG A 128 -8.51 4.45 22.63
N GLY A 129 -8.70 5.52 23.41
CA GLY A 129 -9.27 6.78 22.93
C GLY A 129 -8.35 7.58 21.96
N TRP A 130 -7.03 7.38 22.05
CA TRP A 130 -6.02 8.06 21.22
C TRP A 130 -5.32 7.15 20.22
N GLN A 131 -5.54 5.86 20.34
CA GLN A 131 -4.87 4.83 19.53
C GLN A 131 -5.17 5.00 18.03
N GLY A 132 -6.41 5.34 17.66
CA GLY A 132 -6.80 5.61 16.27
C GLY A 132 -6.01 6.77 15.66
N THR A 133 -5.88 7.88 16.38
CA THR A 133 -5.11 9.06 15.94
C THR A 133 -3.62 8.72 15.80
N ALA A 134 -3.04 8.04 16.79
CA ALA A 134 -1.64 7.63 16.75
C ALA A 134 -1.36 6.68 15.56
N MET A 135 -2.26 5.74 15.28
CA MET A 135 -2.17 4.86 14.12
C MET A 135 -2.33 5.62 12.79
N GLY A 136 -3.17 6.65 12.75
CA GLY A 136 -3.31 7.53 11.60
C GLY A 136 -2.01 8.28 11.30
N ILE A 137 -1.38 8.86 12.32
CA ILE A 137 -0.07 9.56 12.21
C ILE A 137 1.02 8.58 11.75
N PHE A 138 1.12 7.42 12.40
CA PHE A 138 2.05 6.37 12.01
C PHE A 138 1.83 5.94 10.55
N GLY A 139 0.57 5.73 10.16
CA GLY A 139 0.18 5.33 8.81
C GLY A 139 0.54 6.34 7.71
N ALA A 140 0.72 7.62 8.06
CA ALA A 140 1.21 8.64 7.12
C ALA A 140 2.64 8.34 6.63
N GLY A 141 3.39 7.48 7.32
CA GLY A 141 4.69 6.97 6.85
C GLY A 141 4.65 6.24 5.50
N ASN A 142 3.48 5.80 5.03
CA ASN A 142 3.33 5.34 3.64
C ASN A 142 3.74 6.40 2.59
N SER A 143 3.78 7.68 2.97
CA SER A 143 4.31 8.77 2.11
C SER A 143 5.78 8.60 1.75
N GLY A 144 6.52 7.68 2.39
CA GLY A 144 7.88 7.30 2.00
C GLY A 144 8.01 6.93 0.52
N ALA A 145 6.99 6.32 -0.10
CA ALA A 145 6.98 6.08 -1.54
C ALA A 145 6.99 7.38 -2.37
N ALA A 146 6.30 8.44 -1.92
CA ALA A 146 6.35 9.75 -2.58
C ALA A 146 7.72 10.41 -2.39
N VAL A 147 8.33 10.25 -1.21
CA VAL A 147 9.70 10.74 -0.94
C VAL A 147 10.71 10.07 -1.88
N THR A 148 10.60 8.76 -2.10
CA THR A 148 11.43 8.04 -3.08
C THR A 148 11.26 8.60 -4.48
N LYS A 149 10.05 8.85 -4.94
CA LYS A 149 9.78 9.41 -6.26
C LYS A 149 10.34 10.82 -6.48
N TYR A 150 10.55 11.55 -5.40
CA TYR A 150 11.17 12.87 -5.46
C TYR A 150 12.71 12.79 -5.40
N ILE A 151 13.26 12.02 -4.46
CA ILE A 151 14.71 11.96 -4.22
C ILE A 151 15.42 11.08 -5.25
N ALA A 152 14.96 9.84 -5.47
CA ALA A 152 15.71 8.86 -6.25
C ALA A 152 15.93 9.30 -7.70
N PRO A 153 14.94 9.79 -8.48
CA PRO A 153 15.17 10.23 -9.85
C PRO A 153 16.11 11.42 -9.96
N THR A 154 16.06 12.34 -8.98
CA THR A 154 16.98 13.49 -8.94
C THR A 154 18.42 13.00 -8.76
N VAL A 155 18.65 12.07 -7.82
CA VAL A 155 19.99 11.47 -7.59
C VAL A 155 20.44 10.65 -8.81
N ILE A 156 19.54 9.91 -9.44
CA ILE A 156 19.82 9.13 -10.66
C ILE A 156 20.35 10.02 -11.77
N VAL A 157 19.68 11.14 -12.04
CA VAL A 157 20.05 12.05 -13.12
C VAL A 157 21.33 12.83 -12.83
N VAL A 158 21.53 13.26 -11.57
CA VAL A 158 22.67 14.12 -11.19
C VAL A 158 23.95 13.32 -10.93
N VAL A 159 23.81 12.11 -10.40
CA VAL A 159 24.95 11.27 -9.96
C VAL A 159 24.91 9.90 -10.64
N SER A 160 24.08 9.01 -10.14
CA SER A 160 23.83 7.65 -10.69
C SER A 160 22.78 6.90 -9.85
N TRP A 161 22.28 5.79 -10.35
CA TRP A 161 21.39 4.92 -9.57
C TRP A 161 22.09 4.22 -8.39
N GLN A 162 23.40 3.93 -8.51
CA GLN A 162 24.22 3.38 -7.42
C GLN A 162 24.31 4.34 -6.23
N ALA A 163 24.36 5.65 -6.51
CA ALA A 163 24.37 6.66 -5.46
C ALA A 163 23.08 6.65 -4.63
N VAL A 164 21.94 6.30 -5.23
CA VAL A 164 20.67 6.15 -4.50
C VAL A 164 20.79 5.05 -3.44
N ALA A 165 21.36 3.89 -3.78
CA ALA A 165 21.56 2.79 -2.84
C ALA A 165 22.44 3.22 -1.66
N ASN A 166 23.53 3.94 -1.92
CA ASN A 166 24.41 4.47 -0.87
C ASN A 166 23.71 5.46 0.05
N ILE A 167 23.01 6.43 -0.51
CA ILE A 167 22.28 7.47 0.24
C ILE A 167 21.18 6.82 1.09
N TYR A 168 20.43 5.85 0.53
CA TYR A 168 19.35 5.18 1.23
C TYR A 168 19.87 4.28 2.36
N ALA A 169 20.98 3.58 2.14
CA ALA A 169 21.64 2.81 3.20
C ALA A 169 22.11 3.72 4.35
N ALA A 170 22.72 4.88 4.02
CA ALA A 170 23.14 5.86 5.02
C ALA A 170 21.95 6.45 5.79
N ILE A 171 20.89 6.86 5.10
CA ILE A 171 19.68 7.39 5.73
C ILE A 171 19.05 6.33 6.65
N LEU A 172 18.96 5.07 6.20
CA LEU A 172 18.39 3.98 6.98
C LEU A 172 19.21 3.70 8.25
N LEU A 173 20.56 3.70 8.13
CA LEU A 173 21.46 3.53 9.26
C LEU A 173 21.34 4.67 10.28
N ILE A 174 21.37 5.92 9.81
CA ILE A 174 21.20 7.10 10.67
C ILE A 174 19.84 7.04 11.36
N THR A 175 18.79 6.70 10.62
CA THR A 175 17.44 6.55 11.18
C THR A 175 17.37 5.45 12.23
N ALA A 176 18.03 4.30 12.02
CA ALA A 176 18.11 3.24 13.01
C ALA A 176 18.79 3.69 14.29
N LEU A 177 19.90 4.40 14.18
CA LEU A 177 20.63 4.93 15.34
C LEU A 177 19.80 5.98 16.09
N LEU A 178 19.22 6.95 15.38
CA LEU A 178 18.35 7.96 16.00
C LEU A 178 17.12 7.30 16.65
N PHE A 179 16.50 6.34 15.98
CA PHE A 179 15.38 5.58 16.53
C PHE A 179 15.76 4.91 17.85
N TRP A 180 16.92 4.29 17.95
CA TRP A 180 17.39 3.67 19.20
C TRP A 180 17.55 4.68 20.34
N PHE A 181 18.08 5.87 20.07
CA PHE A 181 18.29 6.88 21.11
C PHE A 181 17.00 7.60 21.54
N PHE A 182 16.06 7.81 20.61
CA PHE A 182 14.84 8.60 20.88
C PHE A 182 13.61 7.75 21.23
N THR A 183 13.72 6.41 21.20
CA THR A 183 12.61 5.54 21.58
C THR A 183 12.84 4.85 22.93
N TYR A 184 11.77 4.37 23.52
CA TYR A 184 11.76 3.77 24.84
C TYR A 184 11.14 2.38 24.77
N SER A 185 11.50 1.48 25.73
CA SER A 185 10.88 0.15 25.85
C SER A 185 9.42 0.27 26.27
N ASP A 186 8.62 -0.71 25.86
CA ASP A 186 7.18 -0.73 26.11
C ASP A 186 6.85 -0.61 27.60
N PRO A 187 5.92 0.27 28.02
CA PRO A 187 5.58 0.46 29.41
C PRO A 187 4.86 -0.76 30.04
N SER A 188 4.25 -1.60 29.21
CA SER A 188 3.47 -2.78 29.61
C SER A 188 3.94 -4.04 28.90
N HIS A 189 5.23 -4.36 29.04
CA HIS A 189 5.78 -5.59 28.45
C HIS A 189 5.31 -6.83 29.24
N LYS A 190 3.99 -7.10 29.19
CA LYS A 190 3.45 -8.42 29.53
C LYS A 190 3.34 -9.19 28.22
N SER A 191 4.11 -10.26 28.12
CA SER A 191 4.01 -11.23 27.03
C SER A 191 2.53 -11.64 26.87
N GLN A 192 1.84 -11.01 25.93
CA GLN A 192 0.53 -11.50 25.50
C GLN A 192 0.81 -12.75 24.67
N SER A 193 -0.01 -13.77 24.86
CA SER A 193 0.06 -14.99 24.05
C SER A 193 -0.13 -14.60 22.58
N THR A 194 0.94 -14.66 21.81
CA THR A 194 0.87 -14.42 20.36
C THR A 194 0.06 -15.54 19.71
N PRO A 195 -0.89 -15.23 18.83
CA PRO A 195 -1.64 -16.25 18.11
C PRO A 195 -0.68 -17.18 17.38
N THR A 196 -0.85 -18.47 17.53
CA THR A 196 -0.06 -19.47 16.83
C THR A 196 -0.31 -19.38 15.33
N LEU A 197 0.66 -19.83 14.48
CA LEU A 197 0.46 -19.93 13.03
C LEU A 197 -0.80 -20.72 12.67
N ARG A 198 -1.14 -21.74 13.48
CA ARG A 198 -2.36 -22.52 13.30
C ARG A 198 -3.63 -21.71 13.51
N GLU A 199 -3.65 -20.84 14.51
CA GLU A 199 -4.78 -19.93 14.76
C GLU A 199 -4.90 -18.88 13.65
N GLN A 200 -3.76 -18.37 13.17
CA GLN A 200 -3.71 -17.44 12.03
C GLN A 200 -4.31 -18.07 10.77
N ILE A 201 -3.91 -19.31 10.44
CA ILE A 201 -4.45 -20.05 9.29
C ILE A 201 -5.94 -20.39 9.49
N HIS A 202 -6.37 -20.64 10.74
CA HIS A 202 -7.76 -20.96 11.01
C HIS A 202 -8.73 -19.82 10.65
N VAL A 203 -8.28 -18.57 10.75
CA VAL A 203 -9.05 -17.38 10.36
C VAL A 203 -9.40 -17.38 8.86
N LEU A 204 -8.57 -18.01 8.02
CA LEU A 204 -8.85 -18.16 6.58
C LEU A 204 -10.06 -19.05 6.26
N LYS A 205 -10.61 -19.75 7.26
CA LYS A 205 -11.87 -20.51 7.08
C LYS A 205 -13.12 -19.61 7.02
N ASP A 206 -13.00 -18.37 7.51
CA ASP A 206 -14.09 -17.40 7.43
C ASP A 206 -14.16 -16.78 6.02
N PRO A 207 -15.25 -16.97 5.26
CA PRO A 207 -15.42 -16.40 3.92
C PRO A 207 -15.33 -14.86 3.91
N LYS A 208 -15.70 -14.19 5.01
CA LYS A 208 -15.63 -12.73 5.11
C LYS A 208 -14.19 -12.23 5.08
N VAL A 209 -13.23 -13.00 5.63
CA VAL A 209 -11.81 -12.65 5.58
C VAL A 209 -11.31 -12.61 4.14
N TRP A 210 -11.76 -13.54 3.29
CA TRP A 210 -11.43 -13.52 1.86
C TRP A 210 -12.07 -12.33 1.14
N LYS A 211 -13.31 -11.97 1.48
CA LYS A 211 -13.99 -10.78 0.96
C LYS A 211 -13.16 -9.50 1.26
N TYR A 212 -12.79 -9.27 2.51
CA TYR A 212 -12.02 -8.10 2.90
C TYR A 212 -10.58 -8.14 2.39
N SER A 213 -9.98 -9.33 2.30
CA SER A 213 -8.67 -9.54 1.66
C SER A 213 -8.70 -9.11 0.20
N GLN A 214 -9.74 -9.46 -0.54
CA GLN A 214 -9.92 -9.06 -1.92
C GLN A 214 -10.08 -7.53 -2.05
N TYR A 215 -10.91 -6.90 -1.21
CA TYR A 215 -11.06 -5.44 -1.25
C TYR A 215 -9.75 -4.73 -0.92
N TYR A 216 -9.02 -5.24 0.06
CA TYR A 216 -7.74 -4.64 0.44
C TYR A 216 -6.64 -4.89 -0.61
N SER A 217 -6.70 -6.01 -1.33
CA SER A 217 -5.81 -6.28 -2.47
C SER A 217 -6.00 -5.26 -3.58
N VAL A 218 -7.21 -4.75 -3.82
CA VAL A 218 -7.42 -3.66 -4.79
C VAL A 218 -6.88 -2.34 -4.26
N VAL A 219 -7.37 -1.88 -3.09
CA VAL A 219 -7.08 -0.51 -2.65
C VAL A 219 -5.67 -0.33 -2.09
N PHE A 220 -5.06 -1.36 -1.50
CA PHE A 220 -3.69 -1.32 -1.00
C PHE A 220 -2.71 -2.01 -1.95
N GLY A 221 -3.02 -3.23 -2.40
CA GLY A 221 -2.18 -3.95 -3.35
C GLY A 221 -2.10 -3.20 -4.68
N GLY A 222 -3.25 -2.75 -5.21
CA GLY A 222 -3.31 -1.89 -6.39
C GLY A 222 -2.49 -0.61 -6.21
N TYR A 223 -2.66 0.08 -5.08
CA TYR A 223 -1.87 1.28 -4.77
C TYR A 223 -0.36 1.02 -4.82
N VAL A 224 0.11 -0.04 -4.18
CA VAL A 224 1.53 -0.39 -4.17
C VAL A 224 2.01 -0.79 -5.57
N GLY A 225 1.30 -1.72 -6.23
CA GLY A 225 1.69 -2.20 -7.56
C GLY A 225 1.72 -1.09 -8.61
N VAL A 226 0.68 -0.25 -8.65
CA VAL A 226 0.64 0.92 -9.54
C VAL A 226 1.74 1.91 -9.19
N SER A 227 1.98 2.21 -7.90
CA SER A 227 3.02 3.17 -7.52
C SER A 227 4.42 2.74 -7.97
N LEU A 228 4.70 1.43 -8.01
CA LEU A 228 5.99 0.89 -8.45
C LEU A 228 6.17 0.96 -9.98
N TYR A 229 5.09 0.84 -10.74
CA TYR A 229 5.14 0.79 -12.21
C TYR A 229 4.87 2.16 -12.87
N LEU A 230 4.26 3.10 -12.15
CA LEU A 230 3.71 4.33 -12.72
C LEU A 230 4.78 5.24 -13.34
N THR A 231 5.97 5.34 -12.77
CA THR A 231 7.09 6.10 -13.35
C THR A 231 7.50 5.51 -14.70
N ARG A 232 7.68 4.20 -14.76
CA ARG A 232 8.01 3.48 -16.01
C ARG A 232 6.91 3.67 -17.06
N TYR A 233 5.63 3.59 -16.66
CA TYR A 233 4.49 3.82 -17.54
C TYR A 233 4.50 5.22 -18.18
N TYR A 234 4.72 6.27 -17.36
CA TYR A 234 4.80 7.64 -17.90
C TYR A 234 5.95 7.82 -18.90
N MET A 235 7.08 7.17 -18.67
CA MET A 235 8.20 7.21 -19.60
C MET A 235 7.86 6.52 -20.93
N MET A 236 7.23 5.35 -20.87
CA MET A 236 6.91 4.55 -22.07
C MET A 236 5.77 5.15 -22.88
N GLU A 237 4.72 5.64 -22.23
CA GLU A 237 3.51 6.12 -22.91
C GLU A 237 3.63 7.55 -23.39
N TYR A 238 4.35 8.41 -22.65
CA TYR A 238 4.41 9.85 -22.94
C TYR A 238 5.83 10.34 -23.31
N ASP A 239 6.80 9.44 -23.41
CA ASP A 239 8.20 9.75 -23.80
C ASP A 239 8.82 10.91 -23.01
N ILE A 240 8.62 10.88 -21.69
CA ILE A 240 9.16 11.89 -20.77
C ILE A 240 10.28 11.30 -19.90
N GLY A 241 11.26 12.14 -19.52
CA GLY A 241 12.37 11.70 -18.68
C GLY A 241 11.94 11.24 -17.28
N ILE A 242 12.74 10.36 -16.68
CA ILE A 242 12.46 9.71 -15.38
C ILE A 242 12.12 10.71 -14.28
N GLN A 243 12.81 11.86 -14.23
CA GLN A 243 12.61 12.87 -13.18
C GLN A 243 11.20 13.47 -13.25
N MET A 244 10.75 13.85 -14.44
CA MET A 244 9.40 14.38 -14.66
C MET A 244 8.34 13.30 -14.45
N ALA A 245 8.57 12.10 -14.98
CA ALA A 245 7.68 10.94 -14.83
C ALA A 245 7.42 10.61 -13.34
N ALA A 246 8.46 10.54 -12.54
CA ALA A 246 8.35 10.26 -11.11
C ALA A 246 7.70 11.41 -10.32
N LEU A 247 8.00 12.66 -10.69
CA LEU A 247 7.38 13.83 -10.07
C LEU A 247 5.87 13.83 -10.30
N ILE A 248 5.42 13.57 -11.55
CA ILE A 248 3.99 13.48 -11.87
C ILE A 248 3.36 12.27 -11.17
N ALA A 249 4.04 11.12 -11.13
CA ALA A 249 3.56 9.94 -10.43
C ALA A 249 3.31 10.18 -8.92
N THR A 250 4.00 11.16 -8.32
CA THR A 250 3.78 11.57 -6.93
C THR A 250 2.36 12.08 -6.70
N ILE A 251 1.69 12.62 -7.72
CA ILE A 251 0.29 13.10 -7.68
C ILE A 251 -0.68 11.95 -7.31
N PHE A 252 -0.39 10.72 -7.73
CA PHE A 252 -1.12 9.53 -7.30
C PHE A 252 -0.68 9.03 -5.91
N VAL A 253 0.63 8.96 -5.70
CA VAL A 253 1.22 8.27 -4.55
C VAL A 253 1.00 9.05 -3.24
N LEU A 254 1.15 10.37 -3.27
CA LEU A 254 1.03 11.21 -2.08
C LEU A 254 -0.39 11.20 -1.49
N PRO A 255 -1.46 11.51 -2.25
CA PRO A 255 -2.82 11.43 -1.70
C PRO A 255 -3.19 10.02 -1.27
N GLY A 256 -2.84 9.00 -2.05
CA GLY A 256 -3.05 7.60 -1.68
C GLY A 256 -2.36 7.21 -0.36
N GLY A 257 -1.22 7.81 -0.03
CA GLY A 257 -0.52 7.61 1.24
C GLY A 257 -1.15 8.36 2.42
N VAL A 258 -1.42 9.64 2.24
CA VAL A 258 -1.77 10.58 3.33
C VAL A 258 -3.27 10.59 3.65
N LEU A 259 -4.14 10.48 2.64
CA LEU A 259 -5.59 10.65 2.81
C LEU A 259 -6.29 9.51 3.57
N ARG A 260 -5.55 8.51 4.01
CA ARG A 260 -6.08 7.40 4.82
C ARG A 260 -6.80 7.87 6.09
N ALA A 261 -6.31 8.92 6.74
CA ALA A 261 -6.95 9.48 7.94
C ALA A 261 -8.34 10.07 7.62
N ILE A 262 -8.46 10.77 6.50
CA ILE A 262 -9.74 11.33 6.03
C ILE A 262 -10.69 10.20 5.63
N GLY A 263 -10.19 9.14 4.98
CA GLY A 263 -10.96 7.95 4.66
C GLY A 263 -11.56 7.25 5.88
N GLY A 264 -10.82 7.23 6.99
CA GLY A 264 -11.33 6.74 8.28
C GLY A 264 -12.51 7.56 8.78
N TRP A 265 -12.36 8.88 8.82
CA TRP A 265 -13.45 9.80 9.21
C TRP A 265 -14.68 9.68 8.31
N LEU A 266 -14.48 9.58 6.98
CA LEU A 266 -15.58 9.34 6.04
C LEU A 266 -16.30 8.02 6.32
N SER A 267 -15.54 6.97 6.65
CA SER A 267 -16.08 5.64 6.94
C SER A 267 -16.85 5.62 8.26
N ASP A 268 -16.43 6.42 9.26
CA ASP A 268 -17.18 6.58 10.50
C ASP A 268 -18.50 7.33 10.27
N LYS A 269 -18.52 8.31 9.35
CA LYS A 269 -19.68 9.17 9.08
C LYS A 269 -20.70 8.51 8.13
N PHE A 270 -20.24 7.85 7.07
CA PHE A 270 -21.08 7.33 5.99
C PHE A 270 -21.15 5.81 5.96
N GLY A 271 -20.40 5.13 6.83
CA GLY A 271 -20.27 3.67 6.85
C GLY A 271 -19.18 3.16 5.91
N ALA A 272 -18.51 2.08 6.32
CA ALA A 272 -17.42 1.46 5.57
C ALA A 272 -17.86 1.01 4.17
N HIS A 273 -19.09 0.49 4.05
CA HIS A 273 -19.65 0.03 2.80
C HIS A 273 -19.77 1.14 1.75
N ALA A 274 -20.44 2.25 2.09
CA ALA A 274 -20.66 3.35 1.17
C ALA A 274 -19.35 3.94 0.65
N VAL A 275 -18.35 4.10 1.54
CA VAL A 275 -17.03 4.61 1.17
C VAL A 275 -16.30 3.63 0.25
N THR A 276 -16.23 2.32 0.60
CA THR A 276 -15.57 1.32 -0.23
C THR A 276 -16.23 1.22 -1.60
N TRP A 277 -17.57 1.18 -1.65
CA TRP A 277 -18.35 1.11 -2.88
C TRP A 277 -18.07 2.29 -3.81
N THR A 278 -18.12 3.51 -3.26
CA THR A 278 -17.82 4.73 -4.03
C THR A 278 -16.38 4.73 -4.55
N CYS A 279 -15.40 4.32 -3.73
CA CYS A 279 -14.01 4.23 -4.14
C CYS A 279 -13.81 3.22 -5.29
N MET A 280 -14.47 2.06 -5.22
CA MET A 280 -14.37 1.04 -6.28
C MET A 280 -14.98 1.54 -7.59
N TRP A 281 -16.17 2.17 -7.56
CA TRP A 281 -16.79 2.72 -8.76
C TRP A 281 -16.00 3.87 -9.36
N ALA A 282 -15.50 4.79 -8.54
CA ALA A 282 -14.64 5.87 -9.03
C ALA A 282 -13.40 5.32 -9.73
N SER A 283 -12.75 4.30 -9.14
CA SER A 283 -11.60 3.63 -9.75
C SER A 283 -11.96 2.92 -11.05
N LEU A 284 -13.08 2.20 -11.08
CA LEU A 284 -13.53 1.48 -12.27
C LEU A 284 -13.76 2.42 -13.46
N ILE A 285 -14.43 3.55 -13.22
CA ILE A 285 -14.69 4.56 -14.25
C ILE A 285 -13.37 5.15 -14.76
N CYS A 286 -12.45 5.49 -13.85
CA CYS A 286 -11.14 6.01 -14.25
C CYS A 286 -10.36 4.98 -15.09
N PHE A 287 -10.31 3.72 -14.65
CA PHE A 287 -9.60 2.67 -15.39
C PHE A 287 -10.24 2.36 -16.73
N PHE A 288 -11.56 2.48 -16.87
CA PHE A 288 -12.22 2.35 -18.16
C PHE A 288 -11.64 3.33 -19.18
N PHE A 289 -11.54 4.61 -18.83
CA PHE A 289 -10.97 5.61 -19.73
C PHE A 289 -9.46 5.42 -19.95
N MET A 290 -8.72 5.05 -18.90
CA MET A 290 -7.27 4.81 -18.99
C MET A 290 -6.91 3.57 -19.80
N SER A 291 -7.84 2.61 -19.93
CA SER A 291 -7.64 1.37 -20.69
C SER A 291 -7.65 1.57 -22.22
N TYR A 292 -8.04 2.74 -22.68
CA TYR A 292 -8.14 2.99 -24.11
C TYR A 292 -6.75 3.23 -24.71
N PRO A 293 -6.28 2.38 -25.67
CA PRO A 293 -4.96 2.52 -26.27
C PRO A 293 -4.91 3.69 -27.25
N HIS A 294 -3.72 4.20 -27.51
CA HIS A 294 -3.50 5.12 -28.61
C HIS A 294 -3.90 4.43 -29.92
N THR A 295 -4.85 5.01 -30.64
CA THR A 295 -5.44 4.40 -31.82
C THR A 295 -5.45 5.40 -32.96
N GLU A 296 -4.94 4.97 -34.12
CA GLU A 296 -5.00 5.73 -35.34
C GLU A 296 -6.20 5.26 -36.17
N TYR A 297 -7.02 6.19 -36.57
CA TYR A 297 -8.19 5.93 -37.43
C TYR A 297 -7.99 6.51 -38.81
N ALA A 298 -8.20 5.68 -39.81
CA ALA A 298 -8.26 6.09 -41.23
C ALA A 298 -9.70 5.89 -41.71
N ILE A 299 -10.45 6.96 -41.89
CA ILE A 299 -11.82 6.92 -42.35
C ILE A 299 -11.85 7.26 -43.84
N THR A 300 -12.32 6.35 -44.70
CA THR A 300 -12.53 6.61 -46.10
C THR A 300 -13.79 7.46 -46.30
N THR A 301 -13.63 8.64 -46.88
CA THR A 301 -14.72 9.55 -47.20
C THR A 301 -15.49 9.08 -48.40
N ARG A 302 -16.71 9.57 -48.59
CA ARG A 302 -17.57 9.24 -49.74
C ARG A 302 -16.93 9.55 -51.10
N ASP A 303 -16.04 10.55 -51.13
CA ASP A 303 -15.33 11.01 -52.32
C ASP A 303 -14.01 10.26 -52.58
N GLY A 304 -13.76 9.17 -51.84
CA GLY A 304 -12.55 8.35 -51.97
C GLY A 304 -11.31 8.89 -51.29
N GLY A 305 -11.43 10.02 -50.55
CA GLY A 305 -10.35 10.55 -49.71
C GLY A 305 -10.24 9.79 -48.38
N THR A 306 -9.10 9.90 -47.71
CA THR A 306 -8.88 9.34 -46.39
C THR A 306 -8.69 10.48 -45.40
N ILE A 307 -9.47 10.45 -44.29
CA ILE A 307 -9.26 11.34 -43.16
C ILE A 307 -8.60 10.49 -42.06
N GLU A 308 -7.38 10.88 -41.73
CA GLU A 308 -6.64 10.25 -40.61
C GLU A 308 -6.75 11.10 -39.35
N PHE A 309 -7.09 10.48 -38.23
CA PHE A 309 -7.01 11.12 -36.94
C PHE A 309 -6.55 10.12 -35.88
N SER A 310 -5.75 10.58 -34.95
CA SER A 310 -5.29 9.79 -33.84
C SER A 310 -6.09 10.16 -32.58
N PHE A 311 -6.45 9.15 -31.81
CA PHE A 311 -7.07 9.29 -30.51
C PHE A 311 -6.23 8.58 -29.46
N GLY A 312 -5.82 9.30 -28.44
CA GLY A 312 -5.11 8.77 -27.27
C GLY A 312 -5.41 9.63 -26.07
N LEU A 313 -5.24 9.07 -24.88
CA LEU A 313 -5.48 9.81 -23.66
C LEU A 313 -4.33 10.80 -23.42
N PRO A 314 -4.56 12.13 -23.43
CA PRO A 314 -3.50 13.07 -23.19
C PRO A 314 -2.99 12.97 -21.75
N MET A 315 -1.69 13.20 -21.56
CA MET A 315 -0.99 13.04 -20.26
C MET A 315 -1.69 13.79 -19.12
N TRP A 316 -2.18 15.00 -19.34
CA TRP A 316 -2.86 15.77 -18.30
C TRP A 316 -4.16 15.10 -17.83
N LEU A 317 -4.95 14.54 -18.75
CA LEU A 317 -6.20 13.86 -18.42
C LEU A 317 -5.92 12.53 -17.73
N PHE A 318 -4.94 11.76 -18.20
CA PHE A 318 -4.45 10.57 -17.52
C PHE A 318 -4.04 10.89 -16.07
N THR A 319 -3.29 11.99 -15.87
CA THR A 319 -2.83 12.42 -14.55
C THR A 319 -4.00 12.79 -13.62
N VAL A 320 -5.05 13.43 -14.15
CA VAL A 320 -6.27 13.70 -13.38
C VAL A 320 -6.98 12.40 -12.98
N LEU A 321 -7.13 11.46 -13.91
CA LEU A 321 -7.78 10.19 -13.64
C LEU A 321 -7.02 9.37 -12.59
N ILE A 322 -5.70 9.27 -12.72
CA ILE A 322 -4.88 8.53 -11.75
C ILE A 322 -4.82 9.23 -10.38
N PHE A 323 -4.91 10.56 -10.34
CA PHE A 323 -5.07 11.31 -9.08
C PHE A 323 -6.37 10.91 -8.37
N VAL A 324 -7.50 10.85 -9.10
CA VAL A 324 -8.80 10.44 -8.54
C VAL A 324 -8.70 9.03 -7.98
N VAL A 325 -8.04 8.10 -8.68
CA VAL A 325 -7.77 6.74 -8.18
C VAL A 325 -6.92 6.78 -6.90
N GLY A 326 -5.88 7.61 -6.85
CA GLY A 326 -5.04 7.78 -5.67
C GLY A 326 -5.82 8.23 -4.44
N VAL A 327 -6.70 9.24 -4.61
CA VAL A 327 -7.61 9.71 -3.56
C VAL A 327 -8.59 8.61 -3.13
N ALA A 328 -9.24 7.96 -4.08
CA ALA A 328 -10.19 6.87 -3.82
C ALA A 328 -9.54 5.72 -3.06
N TRP A 329 -8.34 5.30 -3.45
CA TRP A 329 -7.61 4.24 -2.76
C TRP A 329 -7.04 4.67 -1.41
N GLY A 330 -6.73 5.96 -1.24
CA GLY A 330 -6.43 6.54 0.07
C GLY A 330 -7.58 6.33 1.06
N PHE A 331 -8.80 6.64 0.66
CA PHE A 331 -10.02 6.44 1.46
C PHE A 331 -10.36 4.95 1.62
N GLY A 332 -10.30 4.18 0.54
CA GLY A 332 -10.61 2.76 0.51
C GLY A 332 -9.76 1.91 1.46
N LYS A 333 -8.47 2.25 1.64
CA LYS A 333 -7.60 1.57 2.60
C LYS A 333 -8.11 1.69 4.04
N ALA A 334 -8.65 2.83 4.42
CA ALA A 334 -9.22 3.02 5.75
C ALA A 334 -10.60 2.36 5.88
N SER A 335 -11.44 2.44 4.85
CA SER A 335 -12.78 1.88 4.90
C SER A 335 -12.79 0.36 5.03
N VAL A 336 -11.85 -0.34 4.39
CA VAL A 336 -11.70 -1.79 4.58
C VAL A 336 -11.32 -2.13 6.01
N PHE A 337 -10.42 -1.38 6.64
CA PHE A 337 -10.07 -1.60 8.05
C PHE A 337 -11.22 -1.25 9.01
N LYS A 338 -12.11 -0.33 8.63
CA LYS A 338 -13.34 -0.05 9.39
C LYS A 338 -14.25 -1.28 9.42
N TYR A 339 -14.47 -1.98 8.29
CA TYR A 339 -15.19 -3.25 8.29
C TYR A 339 -14.59 -4.25 9.29
N LEU A 340 -13.25 -4.37 9.31
CA LEU A 340 -12.59 -5.31 10.21
C LEU A 340 -12.81 -4.93 11.68
N SER A 341 -12.76 -3.64 12.00
CA SER A 341 -12.99 -3.17 13.37
C SER A 341 -14.44 -3.39 13.82
N ASP A 342 -15.40 -3.24 12.91
CA ASP A 342 -16.82 -3.40 13.22
C ASP A 342 -17.23 -4.88 13.38
N GLU A 343 -16.62 -5.81 12.62
CA GLU A 343 -17.00 -7.22 12.66
C GLU A 343 -16.13 -8.10 13.56
N TYR A 344 -14.84 -7.77 13.75
CA TYR A 344 -13.86 -8.63 14.43
C TYR A 344 -13.27 -8.04 15.72
N HIS A 345 -14.11 -7.46 16.59
CA HIS A 345 -13.64 -6.78 17.80
C HIS A 345 -12.67 -7.60 18.66
N LYS A 346 -12.86 -8.93 18.79
CA LYS A 346 -12.04 -9.80 19.63
C LYS A 346 -10.75 -10.26 18.95
N ASN A 347 -10.76 -10.41 17.62
CA ASN A 347 -9.67 -10.97 16.81
C ASN A 347 -9.14 -9.97 15.79
N LEU A 348 -9.35 -8.67 16.01
CA LEU A 348 -9.02 -7.62 15.05
C LEU A 348 -7.56 -7.68 14.59
N GLY A 349 -6.62 -7.85 15.49
CA GLY A 349 -5.19 -7.91 15.14
C GLY A 349 -4.85 -9.05 14.19
N LEU A 350 -5.43 -10.24 14.46
CA LEU A 350 -5.22 -11.44 13.66
C LEU A 350 -5.79 -11.28 12.25
N VAL A 351 -7.06 -10.85 12.15
CA VAL A 351 -7.74 -10.66 10.86
C VAL A 351 -7.09 -9.53 10.06
N SER A 352 -6.75 -8.41 10.71
CA SER A 352 -6.04 -7.30 10.08
C SER A 352 -4.67 -7.72 9.53
N GLY A 353 -3.97 -8.59 10.24
CA GLY A 353 -2.70 -9.17 9.77
C GLY A 353 -2.87 -9.98 8.49
N MET A 354 -3.89 -10.84 8.44
CA MET A 354 -4.18 -11.67 7.25
C MET A 354 -4.65 -10.83 6.05
N VAL A 355 -5.56 -9.88 6.28
CA VAL A 355 -6.02 -8.95 5.24
C VAL A 355 -4.85 -8.07 4.75
N GLY A 356 -3.97 -7.64 5.66
CA GLY A 356 -2.75 -6.90 5.33
C GLY A 356 -1.76 -7.71 4.49
N LEU A 357 -1.58 -9.00 4.79
CA LEU A 357 -0.79 -9.93 3.99
C LEU A 357 -1.38 -10.08 2.59
N ALA A 358 -2.68 -10.34 2.48
CA ALA A 358 -3.35 -10.48 1.20
C ALA A 358 -3.25 -9.22 0.32
N GLY A 359 -3.40 -8.03 0.94
CA GLY A 359 -3.16 -6.76 0.25
C GLY A 359 -1.74 -6.64 -0.28
N GLY A 360 -0.74 -7.06 0.50
CA GLY A 360 0.64 -7.09 0.04
C GLY A 360 0.88 -8.07 -1.10
N LEU A 361 0.27 -9.26 -1.05
CA LEU A 361 0.33 -10.22 -2.16
C LEU A 361 -0.32 -9.68 -3.44
N GLY A 362 -1.42 -8.92 -3.33
CA GLY A 362 -1.99 -8.20 -4.47
C GLY A 362 -0.99 -7.20 -5.08
N GLY A 363 -0.27 -6.46 -4.23
CA GLY A 363 0.79 -5.55 -4.66
C GLY A 363 1.99 -6.25 -5.31
N PHE A 364 2.31 -7.48 -4.89
CA PHE A 364 3.33 -8.31 -5.51
C PHE A 364 2.94 -8.79 -6.91
N LEU A 365 1.71 -9.24 -7.09
CA LEU A 365 1.28 -9.83 -8.35
C LEU A 365 1.16 -8.81 -9.50
N LEU A 366 0.77 -7.58 -9.20
CA LEU A 366 0.45 -6.58 -10.22
C LEU A 366 1.64 -6.17 -11.10
N PRO A 367 2.83 -5.75 -10.60
CA PRO A 367 3.91 -5.31 -11.47
C PRO A 367 4.42 -6.37 -12.46
N PRO A 368 4.62 -7.66 -12.08
CA PRO A 368 4.95 -8.70 -13.04
C PRO A 368 3.86 -8.94 -14.09
N MET A 369 2.58 -8.86 -13.69
CA MET A 369 1.46 -9.00 -14.62
C MET A 369 1.38 -7.81 -15.58
N PHE A 370 1.67 -6.60 -15.10
CA PHE A 370 1.78 -5.41 -15.95
C PHE A 370 2.86 -5.62 -17.00
N GLY A 371 4.08 -5.98 -16.57
CA GLY A 371 5.19 -6.23 -17.49
C GLY A 371 4.86 -7.34 -18.48
N PHE A 372 4.32 -8.48 -18.02
CA PHE A 372 3.93 -9.59 -18.88
C PHE A 372 2.91 -9.15 -19.96
N LEU A 373 1.91 -8.38 -19.61
CA LEU A 373 0.91 -7.91 -20.57
C LEU A 373 1.52 -6.96 -21.61
N VAL A 374 2.42 -6.08 -21.19
CA VAL A 374 3.12 -5.16 -22.09
C VAL A 374 4.06 -5.94 -23.03
N ASP A 375 4.88 -6.87 -22.49
CA ASP A 375 5.76 -7.71 -23.30
C ASP A 375 4.98 -8.57 -24.31
N PHE A 376 3.81 -9.10 -23.90
CA PHE A 376 3.00 -9.99 -24.74
C PHE A 376 2.19 -9.25 -25.83
N THR A 377 1.65 -8.09 -25.47
CA THR A 377 0.73 -7.35 -26.37
C THR A 377 1.40 -6.22 -27.13
N GLY A 378 2.52 -5.71 -26.64
CA GLY A 378 3.14 -4.47 -27.10
C GLY A 378 2.33 -3.21 -26.76
N VAL A 379 1.26 -3.31 -25.95
CA VAL A 379 0.35 -2.21 -25.65
C VAL A 379 0.45 -1.83 -24.16
N THR A 380 0.92 -0.63 -23.88
CA THR A 380 1.15 -0.12 -22.52
C THR A 380 -0.13 0.01 -21.71
N THR A 381 -1.26 0.37 -22.33
CA THR A 381 -2.55 0.57 -21.63
C THR A 381 -3.20 -0.73 -21.13
N THR A 382 -2.69 -1.91 -21.50
CA THR A 382 -3.13 -3.21 -20.97
C THR A 382 -2.99 -3.31 -19.45
N VAL A 383 -2.08 -2.54 -18.85
CA VAL A 383 -1.92 -2.36 -17.41
C VAL A 383 -3.23 -1.89 -16.77
N TRP A 384 -3.89 -0.92 -17.40
CA TRP A 384 -5.15 -0.36 -16.91
C TRP A 384 -6.35 -1.26 -17.20
N MET A 385 -6.30 -2.03 -18.30
CA MET A 385 -7.30 -3.07 -18.58
C MET A 385 -7.29 -4.15 -17.48
N LEU A 386 -6.12 -4.54 -17.00
CA LEU A 386 -5.99 -5.45 -15.86
C LEU A 386 -6.56 -4.83 -14.58
N CYS A 387 -6.21 -3.58 -14.28
CA CYS A 387 -6.74 -2.86 -13.12
C CYS A 387 -8.27 -2.72 -13.18
N PHE A 388 -8.81 -2.44 -14.37
CA PHE A 388 -10.26 -2.41 -14.62
C PHE A 388 -10.90 -3.76 -14.30
N GLY A 389 -10.39 -4.85 -14.87
CA GLY A 389 -10.91 -6.21 -14.64
C GLY A 389 -10.85 -6.61 -13.17
N PHE A 390 -9.74 -6.33 -12.49
CA PHE A 390 -9.54 -6.62 -11.08
C PHE A 390 -10.52 -5.85 -10.17
N THR A 391 -10.74 -4.58 -10.48
CA THR A 391 -11.71 -3.73 -9.77
C THR A 391 -13.15 -4.17 -10.05
N LEU A 392 -13.47 -4.54 -11.30
CA LEU A 392 -14.79 -5.03 -11.70
C LEU A 392 -15.15 -6.33 -10.97
N VAL A 393 -14.22 -7.29 -10.88
CA VAL A 393 -14.41 -8.53 -10.11
C VAL A 393 -14.72 -8.22 -8.65
N SER A 394 -14.03 -7.22 -8.07
CA SER A 394 -14.26 -6.81 -6.68
C SER A 394 -15.65 -6.20 -6.48
N ILE A 395 -16.11 -5.37 -7.42
CA ILE A 395 -17.46 -4.77 -7.38
C ILE A 395 -18.52 -5.86 -7.52
N ILE A 396 -18.35 -6.81 -8.44
CA ILE A 396 -19.27 -7.93 -8.63
C ILE A 396 -19.33 -8.79 -7.35
N TRP A 397 -18.18 -9.09 -6.76
CA TRP A 397 -18.13 -9.86 -5.51
C TRP A 397 -18.81 -9.11 -4.37
N MET A 398 -18.54 -7.81 -4.22
CA MET A 398 -19.17 -6.95 -3.23
C MET A 398 -20.69 -6.95 -3.38
N TRP A 399 -21.19 -6.72 -4.59
CA TRP A 399 -22.62 -6.75 -4.89
C TRP A 399 -23.28 -8.12 -4.61
N TRP A 400 -22.59 -9.22 -4.96
CA TRP A 400 -23.10 -10.57 -4.74
C TRP A 400 -23.15 -10.95 -3.27
N THR A 401 -22.15 -10.58 -2.47
CA THR A 401 -22.11 -10.88 -1.04
C THR A 401 -23.17 -10.09 -0.27
N GLU A 402 -23.43 -8.85 -0.65
CA GLU A 402 -24.44 -8.01 0.00
C GLU A 402 -25.86 -8.51 -0.19
N ARG A 403 -26.17 -9.06 -1.35
CA ARG A 403 -27.48 -9.66 -1.59
C ARG A 403 -27.75 -10.90 -0.72
N ARG A 404 -26.69 -11.53 -0.20
CA ARG A 404 -26.79 -12.72 0.64
C ARG A 404 -26.74 -12.43 2.13
N GLU A 405 -26.30 -11.25 2.52
CA GLU A 405 -26.31 -10.84 3.94
C GLU A 405 -27.72 -10.34 4.31
N PRO A 406 -28.30 -10.85 5.43
CA PRO A 406 -29.61 -10.38 5.88
C PRO A 406 -29.56 -8.88 6.19
N VAL A 407 -30.66 -8.18 5.89
CA VAL A 407 -30.83 -6.71 6.02
C VAL A 407 -30.47 -6.18 7.43
N ILE A 408 -30.56 -7.03 8.43
CA ILE A 408 -30.29 -6.70 9.86
C ILE A 408 -28.83 -6.31 10.12
N THR A 409 -27.89 -6.77 9.27
CA THR A 409 -26.47 -6.42 9.41
C THR A 409 -26.04 -5.15 8.67
N ARG A 410 -26.97 -4.51 7.95
CA ARG A 410 -26.64 -3.39 7.06
C ARG A 410 -26.60 -2.01 7.73
N ASP A 411 -27.24 -1.85 8.87
CA ASP A 411 -27.38 -0.54 9.54
C ASP A 411 -27.03 -0.62 11.03
N PRO A 412 -25.79 -0.26 11.43
CA PRO A 412 -25.38 -0.19 12.85
C PRO A 412 -26.19 0.84 13.64
N TYR A 413 -26.72 1.88 13.01
CA TYR A 413 -27.53 2.89 13.67
C TYR A 413 -28.94 2.36 13.99
N HIS A 414 -29.47 1.45 13.19
CA HIS A 414 -30.77 0.82 13.46
C HIS A 414 -30.67 -0.16 14.65
N GLN A 415 -29.54 -0.85 14.82
CA GLN A 415 -29.30 -1.70 15.99
C GLN A 415 -29.18 -0.89 17.31
N ALA A 416 -28.52 0.27 17.26
CA ALA A 416 -28.43 1.15 18.43
C ALA A 416 -29.81 1.71 18.83
N SER A 417 -30.66 2.07 17.88
CA SER A 417 -32.02 2.55 18.15
C SER A 417 -32.96 1.44 18.67
N VAL A 418 -32.85 0.23 18.13
CA VAL A 418 -33.65 -0.93 18.58
C VAL A 418 -33.25 -1.39 19.99
N VAL A 419 -31.95 -1.41 20.30
CA VAL A 419 -31.44 -1.74 21.65
C VAL A 419 -31.80 -0.65 22.65
N GLN A 420 -31.84 0.61 22.23
CA GLN A 420 -32.24 1.72 23.10
C GLN A 420 -33.75 1.71 23.34
N GLN A 421 -34.58 1.36 22.35
CA GLN A 421 -36.02 1.18 22.52
C GLN A 421 -36.36 -0.04 23.37
N SER A 422 -35.67 -1.17 23.26
CA SER A 422 -35.89 -2.33 24.12
C SER A 422 -35.58 -2.04 25.58
N ARG A 423 -34.50 -1.31 25.87
CA ARG A 423 -34.13 -0.88 27.24
C ARG A 423 -35.11 0.13 27.84
N THR A 424 -35.70 1.01 27.06
CA THR A 424 -36.73 1.94 27.52
C THR A 424 -38.07 1.24 27.76
N THR A 425 -38.37 0.19 27.02
CA THR A 425 -39.57 -0.62 27.21
C THR A 425 -39.48 -1.50 28.46
N GLU A 426 -38.31 -2.09 28.78
CA GLU A 426 -38.07 -2.86 29.98
C GLU A 426 -38.01 -1.98 31.25
N ALA A 427 -37.51 -0.74 31.16
CA ALA A 427 -37.46 0.21 32.27
C ALA A 427 -38.81 0.85 32.56
N GLY A 428 -39.78 0.80 31.64
CA GLY A 428 -41.17 1.27 31.86
C GLY A 428 -42.15 0.22 32.36
N GLN A 429 -41.69 -1.03 32.53
CA GLN A 429 -42.49 -2.15 33.10
C GLN A 429 -42.09 -2.54 34.53
N GLN A 430 -41.14 -1.84 35.13
CA GLN A 430 -40.78 -1.90 36.55
C GLN A 430 -41.31 -0.64 37.28
#